data_f44be6cf816d88a8c7e27f59ec486511
#
_entry.id   f44be6cf816d88a8c7e27f59ec486511
#
_cell.length_a   1.000
_cell.length_b   1.000
_cell.length_c   1.000
_cell.angle_alpha   90.00
_cell.angle_beta   90.00
_cell.angle_gamma   90.00
#
_symmetry.space_group_name_H-M   'P 1'
#
loop_
_entity.id
_entity.type
_entity.pdbx_description
1 polymer ?
#
loop_
_entity_poly.entity_id
_entity_poly.type
_entity_poly.pdbx_seq_one_letter_code
_entity_poly.pdbx_strand_id
1 'polypeptide(L)'
;MKAILIDSSASACSVCVTTDKVVTGHNYVSMDRGHASAIVPMIESTLKGAKTLFEELRFVAVTKGPGSFTGLRVSLAAAKAIALSNNIPLFGVSCFDAIASRVKNNRNLPVTDLLLIVIESKRKELYVECRDKSGTEIIESQALSISDIAGRFESLYQPGESVRIAGDAGGLIVEAIAEIIKPSGPAFTEDFSGVDAFDITTTKEYWALFNSTAKLGYTYQMDLNYLRKPDVSIPKIR
;
A
#
# COMPACT_ATOMS: atom_id res chain seq x y z
N MET A 1 18.94 -14.21 -3.11
CA MET A 1 18.73 -13.27 -2.00
C MET A 1 17.30 -13.44 -1.49
N LYS A 2 17.11 -13.64 -0.17
CA LYS A 2 15.78 -13.87 0.44
C LYS A 2 15.29 -12.62 1.17
N ALA A 3 14.01 -12.32 1.06
CA ALA A 3 13.37 -11.18 1.74
C ALA A 3 12.00 -11.55 2.28
N ILE A 4 11.56 -10.86 3.32
CA ILE A 4 10.21 -10.92 3.84
C ILE A 4 9.53 -9.55 3.69
N LEU A 5 8.28 -9.57 3.26
CA LEU A 5 7.45 -8.40 3.02
C LEU A 5 6.18 -8.54 3.87
N ILE A 6 5.76 -7.45 4.51
CA ILE A 6 4.70 -7.48 5.51
C ILE A 6 3.75 -6.32 5.26
N ASP A 7 2.44 -6.60 5.24
CA ASP A 7 1.40 -5.59 5.23
C ASP A 7 0.28 -5.90 6.23
N SER A 8 -0.23 -4.86 6.86
CA SER A 8 -1.48 -4.85 7.62
C SER A 8 -2.14 -3.47 7.61
N SER A 9 -1.97 -2.75 6.50
CA SER A 9 -2.45 -1.37 6.33
C SER A 9 -3.95 -1.27 6.05
N ALA A 10 -4.58 -2.34 5.57
CA ALA A 10 -5.99 -2.42 5.20
C ALA A 10 -6.77 -3.40 6.11
N SER A 11 -8.00 -3.76 5.72
CA SER A 11 -8.79 -4.81 6.37
C SER A 11 -8.28 -6.21 6.01
N ALA A 12 -6.96 -6.39 6.13
CA ALA A 12 -6.26 -7.64 5.88
C ALA A 12 -4.93 -7.65 6.62
N CYS A 13 -4.37 -8.84 6.75
CA CYS A 13 -2.98 -9.06 7.14
C CYS A 13 -2.34 -9.96 6.11
N SER A 14 -1.16 -9.61 5.63
CA SER A 14 -0.46 -10.38 4.62
C SER A 14 1.05 -10.40 4.83
N VAL A 15 1.65 -11.53 4.43
CA VAL A 15 3.09 -11.76 4.47
C VAL A 15 3.52 -12.45 3.18
N CYS A 16 4.57 -11.94 2.58
CA CYS A 16 5.18 -12.52 1.38
C CYS A 16 6.66 -12.80 1.62
N VAL A 17 7.14 -13.94 1.16
CA VAL A 17 8.57 -14.31 1.17
C VAL A 17 9.04 -14.49 -0.25
N THR A 18 10.18 -13.91 -0.56
CA THR A 18 10.79 -14.02 -1.88
C THR A 18 12.17 -14.62 -1.82
N THR A 19 12.54 -15.39 -2.85
CA THR A 19 13.88 -15.91 -3.07
C THR A 19 14.30 -15.55 -4.50
N ASP A 20 15.38 -14.79 -4.64
CA ASP A 20 15.90 -14.36 -5.94
C ASP A 20 14.83 -13.77 -6.87
N LYS A 21 14.02 -12.86 -6.32
CA LYS A 21 12.91 -12.16 -6.99
C LYS A 21 11.66 -13.02 -7.27
N VAL A 22 11.67 -14.28 -6.94
CA VAL A 22 10.52 -15.18 -7.08
C VAL A 22 9.80 -15.27 -5.74
N VAL A 23 8.49 -15.15 -5.75
CA VAL A 23 7.65 -15.38 -4.57
C VAL A 23 7.66 -16.87 -4.25
N THR A 24 8.16 -17.21 -3.06
CA THR A 24 8.28 -18.59 -2.57
C THR A 24 7.31 -18.91 -1.44
N GLY A 25 6.72 -17.89 -0.83
CA GLY A 25 5.67 -18.02 0.17
C GLY A 25 4.79 -16.78 0.19
N HIS A 26 3.48 -16.98 0.32
CA HIS A 26 2.51 -15.88 0.44
C HIS A 26 1.33 -16.35 1.29
N ASN A 27 0.97 -15.53 2.27
CA ASN A 27 -0.23 -15.68 3.09
C ASN A 27 -0.99 -14.36 3.10
N TYR A 28 -2.29 -14.43 2.88
CA TYR A 28 -3.22 -13.31 2.95
C TYR A 28 -4.46 -13.74 3.73
N VAL A 29 -4.85 -12.95 4.73
CA VAL A 29 -6.09 -13.20 5.50
C VAL A 29 -6.84 -11.89 5.64
N SER A 30 -8.06 -11.84 5.09
CA SER A 30 -8.97 -10.72 5.29
C SER A 30 -9.43 -10.68 6.75
N MET A 31 -9.30 -9.53 7.40
CA MET A 31 -9.69 -9.32 8.80
C MET A 31 -9.85 -7.85 9.14
N ASP A 32 -10.91 -7.53 9.87
CA ASP A 32 -11.12 -6.17 10.38
C ASP A 32 -10.43 -5.92 11.74
N ARG A 33 -10.14 -6.99 12.48
CA ARG A 33 -9.52 -6.96 13.81
C ARG A 33 -8.61 -8.17 14.00
N GLY A 34 -7.70 -8.07 14.98
CA GLY A 34 -6.84 -9.20 15.34
C GLY A 34 -5.48 -9.21 14.65
N HIS A 35 -5.10 -8.16 13.91
CA HIS A 35 -3.81 -8.07 13.23
C HIS A 35 -2.62 -8.39 14.16
N ALA A 36 -2.66 -7.86 15.41
CA ALA A 36 -1.56 -8.07 16.37
C ALA A 36 -1.37 -9.53 16.79
N SER A 37 -2.46 -10.30 16.89
CA SER A 37 -2.38 -11.73 17.21
C SER A 37 -2.09 -12.61 15.99
N ALA A 38 -2.40 -12.12 14.79
CA ALA A 38 -2.25 -12.88 13.54
C ALA A 38 -0.86 -12.76 12.93
N ILE A 39 -0.19 -11.60 13.06
CA ILE A 39 1.01 -11.28 12.26
C ILE A 39 2.18 -12.23 12.53
N VAL A 40 2.48 -12.54 13.79
CA VAL A 40 3.62 -13.40 14.13
C VAL A 40 3.40 -14.85 13.65
N PRO A 41 2.27 -15.52 13.96
CA PRO A 41 1.97 -16.84 13.40
C PRO A 41 1.97 -16.87 11.88
N MET A 42 1.51 -15.79 11.23
CA MET A 42 1.52 -15.68 9.76
C MET A 42 2.95 -15.61 9.22
N ILE A 43 3.84 -14.83 9.84
CA ILE A 43 5.25 -14.75 9.48
C ILE A 43 5.88 -16.13 9.57
N GLU A 44 5.72 -16.82 10.70
CA GLU A 44 6.29 -18.16 10.93
C GLU A 44 5.79 -19.18 9.90
N SER A 45 4.47 -19.20 9.66
CA SER A 45 3.87 -20.13 8.69
C SER A 45 4.33 -19.86 7.26
N THR A 46 4.47 -18.58 6.88
CA THR A 46 4.92 -18.19 5.52
C THR A 46 6.39 -18.55 5.31
N LEU A 47 7.25 -18.27 6.28
CA LEU A 47 8.66 -18.67 6.23
C LEU A 47 8.82 -20.19 6.13
N LYS A 48 8.06 -20.94 6.96
CA LYS A 48 8.05 -22.41 6.91
C LYS A 48 7.60 -22.93 5.55
N GLY A 49 6.52 -22.39 5.00
CA GLY A 49 6.03 -22.73 3.65
C GLY A 49 7.05 -22.44 2.56
N ALA A 50 7.75 -21.32 2.67
CA ALA A 50 8.83 -20.92 1.77
C ALA A 50 10.15 -21.69 1.99
N LYS A 51 10.23 -22.59 2.97
CA LYS A 51 11.45 -23.27 3.38
C LYS A 51 12.61 -22.29 3.62
N THR A 52 12.32 -21.22 4.32
CA THR A 52 13.26 -20.12 4.59
C THR A 52 13.39 -19.92 6.09
N LEU A 53 14.63 -19.85 6.57
CA LEU A 53 14.94 -19.53 7.96
C LEU A 53 15.08 -18.01 8.14
N PHE A 54 14.88 -17.51 9.35
CA PHE A 54 15.03 -16.07 9.65
C PHE A 54 16.44 -15.56 9.32
N GLU A 55 17.47 -16.35 9.60
CA GLU A 55 18.88 -16.02 9.37
C GLU A 55 19.25 -15.91 7.88
N GLU A 56 18.44 -16.49 7.01
CA GLU A 56 18.65 -16.41 5.57
C GLU A 56 18.11 -15.12 4.95
N LEU A 57 17.28 -14.38 5.70
CA LEU A 57 16.73 -13.11 5.23
C LEU A 57 17.85 -12.06 5.06
N ARG A 58 17.73 -11.25 4.02
CA ARG A 58 18.69 -10.18 3.68
C ARG A 58 18.11 -8.80 3.82
N PHE A 59 16.80 -8.66 3.80
CA PHE A 59 16.09 -7.44 4.14
C PHE A 59 14.63 -7.73 4.50
N VAL A 60 14.01 -6.75 5.13
CA VAL A 60 12.57 -6.71 5.41
C VAL A 60 11.97 -5.52 4.67
N ALA A 61 10.83 -5.69 4.04
CA ALA A 61 10.03 -4.59 3.52
C ALA A 61 8.65 -4.56 4.20
N VAL A 62 8.11 -3.35 4.41
CA VAL A 62 6.82 -3.17 5.07
C VAL A 62 6.10 -1.96 4.47
N THR A 63 4.78 -2.00 4.42
CA THR A 63 3.99 -0.81 4.07
C THR A 63 4.09 0.24 5.17
N LYS A 64 4.30 1.49 4.77
CA LYS A 64 4.41 2.64 5.70
C LYS A 64 3.16 3.53 5.73
N GLY A 65 2.09 3.11 5.04
CA GLY A 65 0.84 3.85 4.92
C GLY A 65 0.69 4.63 3.61
N PRO A 66 -0.43 5.34 3.47
CA PRO A 66 -1.51 5.51 4.46
C PRO A 66 -2.37 4.26 4.64
N GLY A 67 -3.13 4.21 5.74
CA GLY A 67 -4.02 3.10 6.03
C GLY A 67 -4.37 3.00 7.52
N SER A 68 -4.76 1.80 7.96
CA SER A 68 -5.10 1.50 9.35
C SER A 68 -3.98 1.85 10.31
N PHE A 69 -4.21 2.80 11.21
CA PHE A 69 -3.23 3.25 12.21
C PHE A 69 -2.70 2.11 13.09
N THR A 70 -3.58 1.24 13.56
CA THR A 70 -3.19 0.09 14.38
C THR A 70 -2.47 -0.95 13.54
N GLY A 71 -2.99 -1.25 12.36
CA GLY A 71 -2.38 -2.21 11.44
C GLY A 71 -0.94 -1.82 11.07
N LEU A 72 -0.73 -0.60 10.60
CA LEU A 72 0.59 -0.10 10.24
C LEU A 72 1.62 -0.20 11.37
N ARG A 73 1.21 0.03 12.62
CA ARG A 73 2.09 -0.11 13.78
C ARG A 73 2.42 -1.57 14.08
N VAL A 74 1.46 -2.46 13.90
CA VAL A 74 1.65 -3.91 14.10
C VAL A 74 2.64 -4.46 13.10
N SER A 75 2.44 -4.21 11.80
CA SER A 75 3.38 -4.66 10.76
C SER A 75 4.77 -4.05 10.92
N LEU A 76 4.86 -2.75 11.22
CA LEU A 76 6.14 -2.08 11.45
C LEU A 76 6.88 -2.62 12.67
N ALA A 77 6.18 -2.92 13.77
CA ALA A 77 6.80 -3.49 14.96
C ALA A 77 7.39 -4.88 14.67
N ALA A 78 6.64 -5.75 13.99
CA ALA A 78 7.11 -7.07 13.57
C ALA A 78 8.31 -6.95 12.60
N ALA A 79 8.22 -6.08 11.61
CA ALA A 79 9.28 -5.83 10.64
C ALA A 79 10.57 -5.32 11.31
N LYS A 80 10.45 -4.37 12.25
CA LYS A 80 11.59 -3.86 13.05
C LYS A 80 12.22 -4.96 13.90
N ALA A 81 11.42 -5.79 14.55
CA ALA A 81 11.94 -6.90 15.36
C ALA A 81 12.77 -7.87 14.52
N ILE A 82 12.28 -8.26 13.33
CA ILE A 82 13.01 -9.14 12.41
C ILE A 82 14.29 -8.47 11.91
N ALA A 83 14.21 -7.21 11.49
CA ALA A 83 15.36 -6.49 10.97
C ALA A 83 16.46 -6.32 12.02
N LEU A 84 16.09 -5.99 13.27
CA LEU A 84 17.03 -5.84 14.38
C LEU A 84 17.67 -7.18 14.78
N SER A 85 16.87 -8.23 14.92
CA SER A 85 17.39 -9.56 15.37
C SER A 85 18.37 -10.17 14.37
N ASN A 86 18.18 -9.91 13.08
CA ASN A 86 19.03 -10.45 12.01
C ASN A 86 20.09 -9.44 11.53
N ASN A 87 20.11 -8.22 12.08
CA ASN A 87 20.99 -7.14 11.63
C ASN A 87 20.91 -6.90 10.11
N ILE A 88 19.69 -6.79 9.58
CA ILE A 88 19.38 -6.60 8.17
C ILE A 88 18.58 -5.31 7.93
N PRO A 89 18.66 -4.72 6.72
CA PRO A 89 17.94 -3.50 6.40
C PRO A 89 16.42 -3.66 6.47
N LEU A 90 15.72 -2.56 6.85
CA LEU A 90 14.28 -2.40 6.83
C LEU A 90 13.88 -1.30 5.85
N PHE A 91 12.91 -1.58 4.99
CA PHE A 91 12.42 -0.64 3.97
C PHE A 91 10.92 -0.43 4.10
N GLY A 92 10.50 0.83 3.87
CA GLY A 92 9.09 1.21 3.82
C GLY A 92 8.63 1.50 2.39
N VAL A 93 7.48 0.96 2.03
CA VAL A 93 6.81 1.23 0.76
C VAL A 93 5.49 1.95 1.03
N SER A 94 5.18 2.99 0.25
CA SER A 94 3.89 3.66 0.31
C SER A 94 2.78 2.70 -0.15
N CYS A 95 1.61 2.74 0.51
CA CYS A 95 0.45 1.99 0.06
C CYS A 95 -0.02 2.45 -1.33
N PHE A 96 0.11 3.74 -1.63
CA PHE A 96 -0.18 4.27 -2.97
C PHE A 96 0.79 3.70 -4.02
N ASP A 97 2.10 3.63 -3.71
CA ASP A 97 3.09 3.05 -4.63
C ASP A 97 2.84 1.56 -4.87
N ALA A 98 2.47 0.82 -3.84
CA ALA A 98 2.14 -0.60 -3.94
C ALA A 98 0.94 -0.82 -4.88
N ILE A 99 -0.17 -0.07 -4.67
CA ILE A 99 -1.37 -0.15 -5.51
C ILE A 99 -1.06 0.30 -6.95
N ALA A 100 -0.41 1.45 -7.12
CA ALA A 100 -0.05 1.96 -8.45
C ALA A 100 0.80 0.97 -9.24
N SER A 101 1.78 0.36 -8.58
CA SER A 101 2.64 -0.67 -9.17
C SER A 101 1.88 -1.94 -9.56
N ARG A 102 0.98 -2.42 -8.68
CA ARG A 102 0.12 -3.56 -8.99
C ARG A 102 -0.70 -3.30 -10.24
N VAL A 103 -1.39 -2.16 -10.30
CA VAL A 103 -2.20 -1.76 -11.45
C VAL A 103 -1.36 -1.68 -12.73
N LYS A 104 -0.20 -1.02 -12.67
CA LYS A 104 0.71 -0.85 -13.81
C LYS A 104 1.26 -2.17 -14.35
N ASN A 105 1.54 -3.12 -13.46
CA ASN A 105 2.13 -4.41 -13.84
C ASN A 105 1.09 -5.47 -14.22
N ASN A 106 -0.19 -5.19 -14.04
CA ASN A 106 -1.26 -6.09 -14.45
C ASN A 106 -1.51 -6.00 -15.96
N ARG A 107 -0.92 -6.92 -16.72
CA ARG A 107 -1.02 -6.98 -18.19
C ARG A 107 -2.44 -7.22 -18.72
N ASN A 108 -3.35 -7.65 -17.87
CA ASN A 108 -4.75 -7.87 -18.24
C ASN A 108 -5.58 -6.58 -18.19
N LEU A 109 -5.02 -5.51 -17.63
CA LEU A 109 -5.68 -4.23 -17.52
C LEU A 109 -5.16 -3.26 -18.59
N PRO A 110 -6.04 -2.54 -19.30
CA PRO A 110 -5.62 -1.50 -20.23
C PRO A 110 -4.88 -0.38 -19.48
N VAL A 111 -3.92 0.25 -20.14
CA VAL A 111 -3.31 1.48 -19.61
C VAL A 111 -4.35 2.59 -19.66
N THR A 112 -4.49 3.33 -18.58
CA THR A 112 -5.39 4.48 -18.47
C THR A 112 -4.61 5.79 -18.39
N ASP A 113 -5.23 6.91 -18.77
CA ASP A 113 -4.61 8.23 -18.70
C ASP A 113 -4.47 8.68 -17.26
N LEU A 114 -5.49 8.38 -16.43
CA LEU A 114 -5.53 8.73 -15.02
C LEU A 114 -5.71 7.50 -14.13
N LEU A 115 -4.98 7.45 -13.03
CA LEU A 115 -5.11 6.48 -11.96
C LEU A 115 -5.45 7.20 -10.66
N LEU A 116 -6.70 7.10 -10.22
CA LEU A 116 -7.19 7.64 -8.95
C LEU A 116 -7.15 6.53 -7.89
N ILE A 117 -6.29 6.67 -6.90
CA ILE A 117 -6.12 5.68 -5.83
C ILE A 117 -6.80 6.21 -4.57
N VAL A 118 -7.68 5.39 -3.98
CA VAL A 118 -8.47 5.76 -2.81
C VAL A 118 -8.39 4.67 -1.76
N ILE A 119 -7.88 5.04 -0.59
CA ILE A 119 -7.65 4.13 0.52
C ILE A 119 -8.53 4.52 1.71
N GLU A 120 -9.11 3.54 2.37
CA GLU A 120 -9.98 3.77 3.51
C GLU A 120 -9.21 4.29 4.72
N SER A 121 -9.71 5.38 5.34
CA SER A 121 -9.15 5.95 6.57
C SER A 121 -9.88 5.50 7.84
N LYS A 122 -11.02 4.78 7.71
CA LYS A 122 -11.99 4.50 8.78
C LYS A 122 -12.60 5.78 9.39
N ARG A 123 -12.64 6.88 8.63
CA ARG A 123 -13.14 8.20 8.98
C ARG A 123 -13.99 8.78 7.86
N LYS A 124 -14.41 10.06 7.98
CA LYS A 124 -15.18 10.75 6.93
C LYS A 124 -14.36 11.05 5.69
N GLU A 125 -13.09 11.41 5.87
CA GLU A 125 -12.16 11.63 4.78
C GLU A 125 -11.56 10.29 4.32
N LEU A 126 -11.24 10.19 3.04
CA LEU A 126 -10.51 9.09 2.43
C LEU A 126 -9.09 9.54 2.12
N TYR A 127 -8.13 8.63 2.13
CA TYR A 127 -6.80 8.91 1.62
C TYR A 127 -6.84 8.79 0.09
N VAL A 128 -6.37 9.83 -0.59
CA VAL A 128 -6.43 9.92 -2.04
C VAL A 128 -5.10 10.36 -2.64
N GLU A 129 -4.82 9.83 -3.82
CA GLU A 129 -3.75 10.25 -4.71
C GLU A 129 -4.21 10.03 -6.15
N CYS A 130 -3.86 10.93 -7.07
CA CYS A 130 -4.11 10.71 -8.49
C CYS A 130 -2.82 10.84 -9.28
N ARG A 131 -2.59 9.91 -10.18
CA ARG A 131 -1.42 9.88 -11.08
C ARG A 131 -1.85 9.90 -12.53
N ASP A 132 -1.04 10.57 -13.36
CA ASP A 132 -1.15 10.46 -14.80
C ASP A 132 -0.54 9.15 -15.32
N LYS A 133 -0.64 8.88 -16.61
CA LYS A 133 -0.08 7.70 -17.29
C LYS A 133 1.44 7.57 -17.17
N SER A 134 2.15 8.67 -16.92
CA SER A 134 3.60 8.64 -16.68
C SER A 134 3.95 8.18 -15.26
N GLY A 135 2.98 8.23 -14.35
CA GLY A 135 3.11 7.97 -12.92
C GLY A 135 3.41 9.24 -12.11
N THR A 136 3.24 10.42 -12.72
CA THR A 136 3.37 11.71 -12.02
C THR A 136 2.12 11.95 -11.18
N GLU A 137 2.30 12.32 -9.92
CA GLU A 137 1.21 12.70 -9.03
C GLU A 137 0.62 14.04 -9.47
N ILE A 138 -0.65 14.03 -9.87
CA ILE A 138 -1.42 15.23 -10.21
C ILE A 138 -2.39 15.65 -9.10
N ILE A 139 -2.74 14.71 -8.21
CA ILE A 139 -3.26 14.99 -6.87
C ILE A 139 -2.29 14.34 -5.90
N GLU A 140 -1.58 15.14 -5.12
CA GLU A 140 -0.66 14.66 -4.08
C GLU A 140 -1.41 13.90 -2.99
N SER A 141 -0.71 12.95 -2.37
CA SER A 141 -1.23 12.13 -1.27
C SER A 141 -1.81 12.98 -0.14
N GLN A 142 -3.10 12.87 0.13
CA GLN A 142 -3.79 13.64 1.18
C GLN A 142 -5.07 12.95 1.67
N ALA A 143 -5.65 13.48 2.75
CA ALA A 143 -6.95 13.05 3.26
C ALA A 143 -8.02 14.06 2.83
N LEU A 144 -9.05 13.62 2.11
CA LEU A 144 -10.11 14.47 1.58
C LEU A 144 -11.49 13.84 1.79
N SER A 145 -12.52 14.68 1.85
CA SER A 145 -13.91 14.23 1.74
C SER A 145 -14.23 13.77 0.31
N ILE A 146 -15.28 12.98 0.13
CA ILE A 146 -15.73 12.54 -1.21
C ILE A 146 -16.02 13.73 -2.12
N SER A 147 -16.67 14.77 -1.59
CA SER A 147 -16.95 15.99 -2.35
C SER A 147 -15.70 16.74 -2.77
N ASP A 148 -14.68 16.80 -1.89
CA ASP A 148 -13.42 17.47 -2.24
C ASP A 148 -12.61 16.66 -3.27
N ILE A 149 -12.66 15.32 -3.18
CA ILE A 149 -12.05 14.43 -4.19
C ILE A 149 -12.71 14.69 -5.55
N ALA A 150 -14.05 14.69 -5.61
CA ALA A 150 -14.79 14.91 -6.84
C ALA A 150 -14.47 16.29 -7.45
N GLY A 151 -14.52 17.36 -6.65
CA GLY A 151 -14.22 18.72 -7.12
C GLY A 151 -12.79 18.89 -7.62
N ARG A 152 -11.79 18.29 -6.94
CA ARG A 152 -10.40 18.31 -7.42
C ARG A 152 -10.23 17.49 -8.70
N PHE A 153 -10.85 16.32 -8.75
CA PHE A 153 -10.80 15.47 -9.94
C PHE A 153 -11.45 16.19 -11.14
N GLU A 154 -12.61 16.81 -10.98
CA GLU A 154 -13.30 17.58 -12.00
C GLU A 154 -12.43 18.70 -12.57
N SER A 155 -11.67 19.39 -11.71
CA SER A 155 -10.78 20.49 -12.14
C SER A 155 -9.56 20.01 -12.95
N LEU A 156 -9.21 18.74 -12.90
CA LEU A 156 -8.04 18.16 -13.57
C LEU A 156 -8.40 17.30 -14.78
N TYR A 157 -9.59 16.67 -14.75
CA TYR A 157 -10.04 15.76 -15.78
C TYR A 157 -10.28 16.47 -17.11
N GLN A 158 -9.74 15.90 -18.20
CA GLN A 158 -10.00 16.37 -19.55
C GLN A 158 -10.98 15.42 -20.25
N PRO A 159 -12.02 15.96 -20.95
CA PRO A 159 -12.96 15.12 -21.66
C PRO A 159 -12.28 14.16 -22.63
N GLY A 160 -12.56 12.87 -22.49
CA GLY A 160 -11.99 11.81 -23.31
C GLY A 160 -10.84 11.04 -22.66
N GLU A 161 -10.34 11.48 -21.51
CA GLU A 161 -9.34 10.70 -20.75
C GLU A 161 -9.96 9.44 -20.17
N SER A 162 -9.22 8.34 -20.24
CA SER A 162 -9.57 7.09 -19.58
C SER A 162 -9.15 7.13 -18.11
N VAL A 163 -10.02 6.66 -17.21
CA VAL A 163 -9.83 6.73 -15.77
C VAL A 163 -9.90 5.34 -15.15
N ARG A 164 -8.98 5.07 -14.25
CA ARG A 164 -9.04 3.92 -13.37
C ARG A 164 -9.15 4.37 -11.92
N ILE A 165 -10.08 3.77 -11.18
CA ILE A 165 -10.14 3.90 -9.73
C ILE A 165 -9.59 2.61 -9.11
N ALA A 166 -8.68 2.76 -8.15
CA ALA A 166 -8.06 1.65 -7.44
C ALA A 166 -8.04 1.89 -5.91
N GLY A 167 -7.85 0.82 -5.14
CA GLY A 167 -7.80 0.87 -3.69
C GLY A 167 -9.13 0.53 -3.01
N ASP A 168 -9.05 0.12 -1.75
CA ASP A 168 -10.15 -0.49 -0.99
C ASP A 168 -11.34 0.45 -0.70
N ALA A 169 -11.16 1.76 -0.83
CA ALA A 169 -12.23 2.75 -0.74
C ALA A 169 -12.71 3.28 -2.11
N GLY A 170 -12.19 2.75 -3.22
CA GLY A 170 -12.55 3.19 -4.56
C GLY A 170 -14.06 3.14 -4.83
N GLY A 171 -14.72 2.09 -4.37
CA GLY A 171 -16.17 1.93 -4.51
C GLY A 171 -17.00 3.05 -3.91
N LEU A 172 -16.48 3.78 -2.90
CA LEU A 172 -17.19 4.87 -2.25
C LEU A 172 -17.27 6.15 -3.10
N ILE A 173 -16.42 6.28 -4.12
CA ILE A 173 -16.35 7.49 -4.96
C ILE A 173 -16.79 7.26 -6.39
N VAL A 174 -17.06 6.01 -6.79
CA VAL A 174 -17.42 5.64 -8.17
C VAL A 174 -18.53 6.51 -8.73
N GLU A 175 -19.63 6.66 -8.01
CA GLU A 175 -20.79 7.43 -8.47
C GLU A 175 -20.42 8.90 -8.70
N ALA A 176 -19.70 9.52 -7.77
CA ALA A 176 -19.28 10.91 -7.86
C ALA A 176 -18.34 11.15 -9.06
N ILE A 177 -17.44 10.23 -9.32
CA ILE A 177 -16.51 10.34 -10.47
C ILE A 177 -17.22 10.01 -11.78
N ALA A 178 -18.13 9.05 -11.79
CA ALA A 178 -18.91 8.72 -12.98
C ALA A 178 -19.77 9.90 -13.49
N GLU A 179 -20.32 10.70 -12.58
CA GLU A 179 -21.07 11.92 -12.96
C GLU A 179 -20.18 12.93 -13.71
N ILE A 180 -18.92 13.05 -13.35
CA ILE A 180 -17.96 13.97 -13.99
C ILE A 180 -17.57 13.44 -15.39
N ILE A 181 -17.40 12.13 -15.54
CA ILE A 181 -16.92 11.49 -16.77
C ILE A 181 -18.03 11.35 -17.82
N LYS A 182 -19.30 11.25 -17.42
CA LYS A 182 -20.48 10.90 -18.24
C LYS A 182 -20.63 11.54 -19.61
N PRO A 183 -20.22 12.77 -19.90
CA PRO A 183 -20.43 13.31 -21.24
C PRO A 183 -19.53 12.74 -22.33
N SER A 184 -18.44 12.06 -21.99
CA SER A 184 -17.36 11.76 -22.93
C SER A 184 -17.10 10.27 -23.17
N GLY A 185 -17.69 9.38 -22.39
CA GLY A 185 -17.72 7.93 -22.64
C GLY A 185 -16.42 7.13 -22.72
N PRO A 186 -15.32 7.41 -21.99
CA PRO A 186 -14.19 6.51 -22.00
C PRO A 186 -14.29 5.43 -20.93
N ALA A 187 -13.49 4.39 -21.10
CA ALA A 187 -13.48 3.21 -20.28
C ALA A 187 -13.13 3.54 -18.81
N PHE A 188 -14.13 3.42 -17.96
CA PHE A 188 -13.99 3.39 -16.52
C PHE A 188 -13.60 1.97 -16.11
N THR A 189 -12.53 1.81 -15.34
CA THR A 189 -12.10 0.49 -14.85
C THR A 189 -11.82 0.54 -13.36
N GLU A 190 -12.05 -0.57 -12.67
CA GLU A 190 -12.05 -0.66 -11.22
C GLU A 190 -11.05 -1.72 -10.74
N ASP A 191 -10.33 -1.43 -9.65
CA ASP A 191 -9.52 -2.37 -8.87
C ASP A 191 -9.64 -2.01 -7.39
N PHE A 192 -10.68 -2.50 -6.74
CA PHE A 192 -10.98 -2.17 -5.34
C PHE A 192 -10.30 -3.08 -4.32
N SER A 193 -9.23 -3.72 -4.69
CA SER A 193 -8.42 -4.49 -3.75
C SER A 193 -7.63 -3.57 -2.81
N GLY A 194 -7.57 -3.92 -1.54
CA GLY A 194 -6.63 -3.35 -0.59
C GLY A 194 -5.18 -3.70 -0.93
N VAL A 195 -4.25 -3.19 -0.14
CA VAL A 195 -2.82 -3.53 -0.29
C VAL A 195 -2.58 -4.95 0.21
N ASP A 196 -1.70 -5.67 -0.49
CA ASP A 196 -1.16 -6.96 -0.11
C ASP A 196 0.38 -6.86 -0.02
N ALA A 197 1.01 -7.60 0.87
CA ALA A 197 2.47 -7.71 0.93
C ALA A 197 3.08 -8.16 -0.40
N PHE A 198 2.34 -8.92 -1.22
CA PHE A 198 2.74 -9.26 -2.59
C PHE A 198 2.93 -8.02 -3.46
N ASP A 199 2.11 -6.97 -3.30
CA ASP A 199 2.18 -5.76 -4.11
C ASP A 199 3.52 -5.03 -3.96
N ILE A 200 4.17 -5.16 -2.79
CA ILE A 200 5.51 -4.62 -2.55
C ILE A 200 6.50 -5.17 -3.58
N THR A 201 6.36 -6.44 -3.99
CA THR A 201 7.25 -7.07 -4.98
C THR A 201 7.19 -6.41 -6.35
N THR A 202 6.13 -5.67 -6.63
CA THR A 202 5.91 -5.01 -7.92
C THR A 202 6.54 -3.61 -7.98
N THR A 203 6.92 -3.03 -6.83
CA THR A 203 7.43 -1.65 -6.75
C THR A 203 8.86 -1.50 -7.25
N LYS A 204 9.18 -0.31 -7.79
CA LYS A 204 10.56 0.02 -8.23
C LYS A 204 11.54 0.04 -7.06
N GLU A 205 11.10 0.42 -5.87
CA GLU A 205 11.87 0.44 -4.63
C GLU A 205 12.35 -0.97 -4.28
N TYR A 206 11.46 -1.96 -4.31
CA TYR A 206 11.81 -3.36 -4.11
C TYR A 206 12.84 -3.86 -5.14
N TRP A 207 12.65 -3.54 -6.42
CA TRP A 207 13.59 -3.94 -7.47
C TRP A 207 14.95 -3.25 -7.34
N ALA A 208 14.98 -1.99 -6.89
CA ALA A 208 16.22 -1.27 -6.64
C ALA A 208 17.06 -1.96 -5.56
N LEU A 209 16.42 -2.48 -4.50
CA LEU A 209 17.09 -3.22 -3.43
C LEU A 209 17.78 -4.49 -3.94
N PHE A 210 17.11 -5.24 -4.78
CA PHE A 210 17.69 -6.45 -5.38
C PHE A 210 18.86 -6.18 -6.32
N ASN A 211 18.85 -5.04 -6.97
CA ASN A 211 19.89 -4.67 -7.94
C ASN A 211 21.06 -3.92 -7.29
N SER A 212 20.89 -3.46 -6.04
CA SER A 212 21.94 -2.78 -5.30
C SER A 212 22.95 -3.80 -4.79
N THR A 213 24.18 -3.74 -5.31
CA THR A 213 25.35 -4.45 -4.78
C THR A 213 25.99 -3.68 -3.62
N ALA A 214 25.55 -2.44 -3.37
CA ALA A 214 26.04 -1.61 -2.27
C ALA A 214 25.55 -2.20 -0.91
N LYS A 215 26.40 -2.11 0.11
CA LYS A 215 26.00 -2.31 1.49
C LYS A 215 24.88 -1.31 1.78
N LEU A 216 23.65 -1.80 1.77
CA LEU A 216 22.48 -1.00 2.14
C LEU A 216 22.69 -0.55 3.57
N GLY A 217 22.76 0.76 3.79
CA GLY A 217 22.88 1.32 5.13
C GLY A 217 21.69 0.84 5.98
N TYR A 218 21.96 0.38 7.20
CA TYR A 218 20.92 -0.07 8.11
C TYR A 218 20.07 1.12 8.53
N THR A 219 18.82 1.18 8.07
CA THR A 219 17.87 2.20 8.49
C THR A 219 16.80 1.52 9.32
N TYR A 220 16.94 1.58 10.65
CA TYR A 220 15.89 1.16 11.58
C TYR A 220 14.92 2.28 11.91
N GLN A 221 15.26 3.52 11.55
CA GLN A 221 14.37 4.67 11.65
C GLN A 221 13.51 4.70 10.39
N MET A 222 12.24 4.36 10.57
CA MET A 222 11.21 4.49 9.55
C MET A 222 10.03 5.18 10.19
N ASP A 223 9.62 6.28 9.58
CA ASP A 223 8.40 6.99 9.95
C ASP A 223 7.23 6.48 9.12
N LEU A 224 6.10 6.29 9.78
CA LEU A 224 4.84 5.99 9.12
C LEU A 224 4.32 7.24 8.42
N ASN A 225 3.76 7.05 7.24
CA ASN A 225 3.16 8.13 6.46
C ASN A 225 1.76 8.48 7.02
N TYR A 226 1.72 9.40 7.98
CA TYR A 226 0.49 9.90 8.56
C TYR A 226 0.00 11.12 7.78
N LEU A 227 -0.90 10.93 6.83
CA LEU A 227 -1.55 12.02 6.08
C LEU A 227 -2.57 12.80 6.94
N ARG A 228 -2.85 12.32 8.14
CA ARG A 228 -3.75 12.94 9.10
C ARG A 228 -3.08 13.00 10.49
N LYS A 229 -3.27 14.12 11.18
CA LYS A 229 -2.85 14.25 12.59
C LYS A 229 -3.65 13.27 13.46
N PRO A 230 -3.02 12.67 14.50
CA PRO A 230 -3.74 11.83 15.46
C PRO A 230 -4.91 12.61 16.11
N ASP A 231 -6.08 11.97 16.23
CA ASP A 231 -7.19 12.52 17.01
C ASP A 231 -6.85 12.40 18.51
N VAL A 232 -6.17 13.39 19.04
CA VAL A 232 -5.88 13.46 20.48
C VAL A 232 -7.00 14.26 21.13
N SER A 233 -7.92 13.60 21.82
CA SER A 233 -8.83 14.27 22.76
C SER A 233 -8.01 14.61 24.01
N ILE A 234 -7.70 15.89 24.20
CA ILE A 234 -7.14 16.37 25.47
C ILE A 234 -8.25 16.20 26.51
N PRO A 235 -8.05 15.43 27.61
CA PRO A 235 -9.01 15.35 28.67
C PRO A 235 -9.29 16.77 29.21
N LYS A 236 -10.55 17.19 29.24
CA LYS A 236 -10.92 18.41 29.96
C LYS A 236 -10.57 18.16 31.42
N ILE A 237 -9.54 18.82 31.92
CA ILE A 237 -9.24 18.88 33.34
C ILE A 237 -10.48 19.55 33.99
N ARG A 238 -11.16 18.79 34.84
CA ARG A 238 -12.27 19.29 35.67
C ARG A 238 -11.70 19.98 36.89
#